data_fccb5613e3b6ab135b34bbe8360c3cf0
#
_entry.id   fccb5613e3b6ab135b34bbe8360c3cf0
#
_cell.length_a   1.000
_cell.length_b   1.000
_cell.length_c   1.000
_cell.angle_alpha   90.00
_cell.angle_beta   90.00
_cell.angle_gamma   90.00
#
_symmetry.space_group_name_H-M   'P 1'
#
loop_
_entity.id
_entity.type
_entity.pdbx_description
1 polymer ?
#
loop_
_entity_poly.entity_id
_entity_poly.type
_entity_poly.pdbx_seq_one_letter_code
_entity_poly.pdbx_strand_id
1 'polypeptide(L)'
;MDKIIGTNLGNWLVLEKWMSPFIFEGTNAEDEVWLARTLPHEELVKRMKKHRDTYVTEGDFAFIASHGMNLVRIPVPYFIFGDRAPFIGCVEYLDRAFEWAQKYGLKVLIDLHTVPGSQNGYDNGGLTGVCKWCKNRKEVQFVLTVLERLAERYAKHPALFGIEVLNEPISFSVYMTAPSTGKARDKEEANGSGHVPMKFLKAFYEEAYLVLRKHLNEDRVIVFHDGFRLGRWKDFFQKKGMQNVMLDTHIYIFAMESFVPIHAKWVYRLYMAFNAWMLKRAGRYTPVVIGEWCIANKKVQKIVADPAKKEECRNAFLDIADLQLEVWNKAAGQIYWNYQLFRDRKQPFDEKWKNGWDLSRALMNGWIQF
;
A
#
# COMPACT_ATOMS: atom_id res chain seq x y z
N MET A 1 -13.23 -1.65 18.70
CA MET A 1 -12.48 -2.24 17.57
C MET A 1 -11.12 -2.61 18.10
N ASP A 2 -10.71 -3.86 17.90
CA ASP A 2 -9.37 -4.31 18.27
C ASP A 2 -8.32 -3.53 17.47
N LYS A 3 -7.13 -3.41 18.05
CA LYS A 3 -6.04 -2.71 17.41
C LYS A 3 -5.61 -3.46 16.13
N ILE A 4 -5.45 -2.74 15.04
CA ILE A 4 -4.98 -3.31 13.79
C ILE A 4 -3.47 -3.56 13.88
N ILE A 5 -3.07 -4.81 13.70
CA ILE A 5 -1.68 -5.23 13.50
C ILE A 5 -1.69 -6.03 12.20
N GLY A 6 -1.17 -5.44 11.13
CA GLY A 6 -1.32 -6.02 9.81
C GLY A 6 -0.08 -5.93 8.94
N THR A 7 -0.21 -6.53 7.75
CA THR A 7 0.78 -6.41 6.69
C THR A 7 0.11 -6.25 5.32
N ASN A 8 0.80 -5.58 4.41
CA ASN A 8 0.38 -5.47 3.02
C ASN A 8 0.81 -6.71 2.23
N LEU A 9 -0.07 -7.21 1.37
CA LEU A 9 0.25 -8.20 0.35
C LEU A 9 0.52 -7.48 -0.99
N GLY A 10 1.38 -6.46 -0.95
CA GLY A 10 1.77 -5.69 -2.12
C GLY A 10 2.55 -6.52 -3.14
N ASN A 11 2.61 -6.05 -4.37
CA ASN A 11 3.25 -6.73 -5.49
C ASN A 11 2.61 -8.09 -5.88
N TRP A 12 1.52 -8.48 -5.28
CA TRP A 12 0.81 -9.71 -5.64
C TRP A 12 -0.19 -9.51 -6.79
N LEU A 13 -1.15 -8.60 -6.61
CA LEU A 13 -2.20 -8.32 -7.61
C LEU A 13 -1.94 -7.01 -8.37
N VAL A 14 -1.11 -6.14 -7.82
CA VAL A 14 -0.56 -4.92 -8.44
C VAL A 14 0.95 -5.05 -8.44
N LEU A 15 1.58 -4.96 -9.61
CA LEU A 15 3.02 -5.17 -9.74
C LEU A 15 3.82 -3.91 -9.43
N GLU A 16 4.93 -4.12 -8.73
CA GLU A 16 6.01 -3.16 -8.58
C GLU A 16 7.33 -3.79 -9.03
N LYS A 17 7.94 -3.25 -10.08
CA LYS A 17 9.12 -3.85 -10.72
C LYS A 17 10.28 -4.08 -9.75
N TRP A 18 10.49 -3.18 -8.80
CA TRP A 18 11.59 -3.29 -7.83
C TRP A 18 11.42 -4.48 -6.86
N MET A 19 10.18 -4.96 -6.66
CA MET A 19 9.89 -6.16 -5.86
C MET A 19 9.95 -7.46 -6.66
N SER A 20 9.63 -7.42 -7.97
CA SER A 20 9.60 -8.60 -8.84
C SER A 20 10.21 -8.32 -10.21
N PRO A 21 11.50 -7.96 -10.30
CA PRO A 21 12.14 -7.58 -11.57
C PRO A 21 12.09 -8.69 -12.62
N PHE A 22 12.10 -9.96 -12.21
CA PHE A 22 12.07 -11.12 -13.10
C PHE A 22 10.79 -11.22 -13.95
N ILE A 23 9.65 -10.65 -13.51
CA ILE A 23 8.42 -10.61 -14.31
C ILE A 23 8.61 -9.73 -15.54
N PHE A 24 9.47 -8.74 -15.42
CA PHE A 24 9.78 -7.75 -16.45
C PHE A 24 10.96 -8.15 -17.36
N GLU A 25 11.61 -9.30 -17.11
CA GLU A 25 12.75 -9.77 -17.91
C GLU A 25 12.40 -9.86 -19.40
N GLY A 26 13.36 -9.48 -20.25
CA GLY A 26 13.19 -9.43 -21.71
C GLY A 26 12.30 -8.27 -22.19
N THR A 27 11.90 -7.37 -21.29
CA THR A 27 11.17 -6.14 -21.63
C THR A 27 11.92 -4.92 -21.13
N ASN A 28 11.57 -3.75 -21.68
CA ASN A 28 12.01 -2.47 -21.15
C ASN A 28 10.90 -1.76 -20.36
N ALA A 29 9.82 -2.48 -19.98
CA ALA A 29 8.73 -1.94 -19.20
C ALA A 29 9.21 -1.56 -17.78
N GLU A 30 8.76 -0.42 -17.30
CA GLU A 30 9.04 0.11 -15.96
C GLU A 30 7.92 -0.14 -14.97
N ASP A 31 6.70 -0.39 -15.45
CA ASP A 31 5.48 -0.59 -14.67
C ASP A 31 4.54 -1.61 -15.32
N GLU A 32 3.44 -1.93 -14.65
CA GLU A 32 2.48 -2.95 -15.10
C GLU A 32 1.74 -2.55 -16.38
N VAL A 33 1.46 -1.27 -16.57
CA VAL A 33 0.80 -0.79 -17.79
C VAL A 33 1.69 -1.01 -19.00
N TRP A 34 2.97 -0.64 -18.92
CA TRP A 34 3.91 -0.85 -20.00
C TRP A 34 4.26 -2.33 -20.19
N LEU A 35 4.27 -3.13 -19.12
CA LEU A 35 4.42 -4.57 -19.25
C LEU A 35 3.28 -5.18 -20.07
N ALA A 36 2.04 -4.82 -19.74
CA ALA A 36 0.85 -5.33 -20.41
C ALA A 36 0.75 -4.85 -21.88
N ARG A 37 1.26 -3.65 -22.19
CA ARG A 37 1.31 -3.11 -23.56
C ARG A 37 2.44 -3.72 -24.41
N THR A 38 3.50 -4.21 -23.76
CA THR A 38 4.74 -4.65 -24.46
C THR A 38 4.74 -6.14 -24.75
N LEU A 39 4.24 -6.93 -23.81
CA LEU A 39 4.26 -8.39 -23.96
C LEU A 39 3.15 -8.88 -24.91
N PRO A 40 3.43 -9.94 -25.71
CA PRO A 40 2.36 -10.71 -26.34
C PRO A 40 1.38 -11.21 -25.28
N HIS A 41 0.08 -11.21 -25.61
CA HIS A 41 -0.97 -11.52 -24.65
C HIS A 41 -0.79 -12.88 -23.94
N GLU A 42 -0.43 -13.92 -24.71
CA GLU A 42 -0.19 -15.26 -24.16
C GLU A 42 0.95 -15.29 -23.12
N GLU A 43 2.05 -14.57 -23.42
CA GLU A 43 3.17 -14.48 -22.49
C GLU A 43 2.82 -13.66 -21.23
N LEU A 44 2.04 -12.58 -21.40
CA LEU A 44 1.51 -11.81 -20.26
C LEU A 44 0.65 -12.71 -19.36
N VAL A 45 -0.32 -13.44 -19.94
CA VAL A 45 -1.17 -14.39 -19.18
C VAL A 45 -0.32 -15.41 -18.42
N LYS A 46 0.66 -16.00 -19.07
CA LYS A 46 1.56 -17.00 -18.46
C LYS A 46 2.35 -16.43 -17.30
N ARG A 47 2.95 -15.24 -17.47
CA ARG A 47 3.74 -14.58 -16.40
C ARG A 47 2.87 -14.18 -15.23
N MET A 48 1.72 -13.55 -15.48
CA MET A 48 0.79 -13.12 -14.43
C MET A 48 0.22 -14.31 -13.66
N LYS A 49 -0.18 -15.37 -14.36
CA LYS A 49 -0.66 -16.60 -13.70
C LYS A 49 0.42 -17.21 -12.82
N LYS A 50 1.63 -17.41 -13.34
CA LYS A 50 2.74 -17.97 -12.56
C LYS A 50 3.03 -17.12 -11.32
N HIS A 51 3.10 -15.81 -11.48
CA HIS A 51 3.34 -14.89 -10.38
C HIS A 51 2.26 -14.99 -9.31
N ARG A 52 1.00 -14.80 -9.69
CA ARG A 52 -0.13 -14.79 -8.78
C ARG A 52 -0.35 -16.12 -8.07
N ASP A 53 -0.10 -17.25 -8.75
CA ASP A 53 -0.20 -18.59 -8.15
C ASP A 53 0.91 -18.87 -7.12
N THR A 54 2.04 -18.18 -7.23
CA THR A 54 3.23 -18.54 -6.44
C THR A 54 3.72 -17.46 -5.50
N TYR A 55 3.36 -16.20 -5.68
CA TYR A 55 3.89 -15.10 -4.88
C TYR A 55 3.28 -15.07 -3.48
N VAL A 56 1.97 -15.20 -3.35
CA VAL A 56 1.26 -15.38 -2.07
C VAL A 56 0.48 -16.69 -2.11
N THR A 57 0.57 -17.45 -1.02
CA THR A 57 -0.04 -18.76 -0.85
C THR A 57 -0.78 -18.87 0.48
N GLU A 58 -1.56 -19.93 0.66
CA GLU A 58 -2.25 -20.20 1.93
C GLU A 58 -1.27 -20.28 3.12
N GLY A 59 -0.07 -20.86 2.91
CA GLY A 59 0.96 -20.93 3.94
C GLY A 59 1.43 -19.57 4.44
N ASP A 60 1.35 -18.53 3.60
CA ASP A 60 1.68 -17.16 3.98
C ASP A 60 0.64 -16.57 4.93
N PHE A 61 -0.65 -16.88 4.74
CA PHE A 61 -1.72 -16.47 5.67
C PHE A 61 -1.55 -17.15 7.03
N ALA A 62 -1.22 -18.44 7.05
CA ALA A 62 -0.90 -19.17 8.30
C ALA A 62 0.31 -18.52 9.01
N PHE A 63 1.37 -18.18 8.27
CA PHE A 63 2.55 -17.52 8.81
C PHE A 63 2.21 -16.14 9.42
N ILE A 64 1.45 -15.32 8.71
CA ILE A 64 1.01 -14.00 9.16
C ILE A 64 0.22 -14.12 10.48
N ALA A 65 -0.78 -15.01 10.51
CA ALA A 65 -1.59 -15.23 11.71
C ALA A 65 -0.76 -15.75 12.91
N SER A 66 0.19 -16.66 12.67
CA SER A 66 1.05 -17.22 13.73
C SER A 66 2.00 -16.20 14.35
N HIS A 67 2.20 -15.04 13.72
CA HIS A 67 3.03 -13.95 14.24
C HIS A 67 2.20 -12.81 14.86
N GLY A 68 0.95 -13.06 15.27
CA GLY A 68 0.13 -12.12 16.02
C GLY A 68 -0.54 -11.03 15.20
N MET A 69 -0.46 -11.09 13.87
CA MET A 69 -1.20 -10.16 13.01
C MET A 69 -2.66 -10.57 12.88
N ASN A 70 -3.54 -9.60 12.73
CA ASN A 70 -4.99 -9.79 12.65
C ASN A 70 -5.61 -9.27 11.34
N LEU A 71 -4.79 -8.63 10.47
CA LEU A 71 -5.28 -8.04 9.24
C LEU A 71 -4.25 -8.16 8.10
N VAL A 72 -4.74 -8.39 6.89
CA VAL A 72 -3.99 -8.21 5.64
C VAL A 72 -4.63 -7.10 4.80
N ARG A 73 -3.83 -6.13 4.33
CA ARG A 73 -4.24 -5.15 3.33
C ARG A 73 -3.83 -5.69 1.97
N ILE A 74 -4.78 -5.77 1.04
CA ILE A 74 -4.55 -6.36 -0.28
C ILE A 74 -4.73 -5.29 -1.35
N PRO A 75 -3.63 -4.76 -1.91
CA PRO A 75 -3.64 -3.91 -3.08
C PRO A 75 -4.29 -4.61 -4.28
N VAL A 76 -5.34 -4.00 -4.86
CA VAL A 76 -6.02 -4.49 -6.04
C VAL A 76 -5.99 -3.47 -7.17
N PRO A 77 -5.85 -3.89 -8.44
CA PRO A 77 -5.87 -2.98 -9.56
C PRO A 77 -7.29 -2.64 -10.01
N TYR A 78 -7.46 -1.51 -10.70
CA TYR A 78 -8.75 -1.12 -11.28
C TYR A 78 -9.29 -2.13 -12.32
N PHE A 79 -8.43 -2.95 -12.88
CA PHE A 79 -8.79 -4.00 -13.85
C PHE A 79 -8.97 -5.38 -13.21
N ILE A 80 -9.18 -5.45 -11.90
CA ILE A 80 -9.30 -6.71 -11.15
C ILE A 80 -10.32 -7.68 -11.74
N PHE A 81 -11.40 -7.19 -12.35
CA PHE A 81 -12.45 -8.00 -12.96
C PHE A 81 -12.16 -8.43 -14.40
N GLY A 82 -11.03 -8.04 -15.00
CA GLY A 82 -10.64 -8.43 -16.36
C GLY A 82 -11.38 -7.70 -17.49
N ASP A 83 -12.07 -6.62 -17.21
CA ASP A 83 -12.86 -5.84 -18.15
C ASP A 83 -12.09 -4.66 -18.81
N ARG A 84 -10.78 -4.66 -18.68
CA ARG A 84 -9.88 -3.64 -19.25
C ARG A 84 -8.71 -4.29 -20.00
N ALA A 85 -8.85 -4.49 -21.29
CA ALA A 85 -7.72 -4.91 -22.13
C ALA A 85 -6.59 -3.86 -22.12
N PRO A 86 -5.32 -4.25 -22.17
CA PRO A 86 -4.79 -5.61 -22.31
C PRO A 86 -4.56 -6.35 -20.96
N PHE A 87 -5.03 -5.82 -19.85
CA PHE A 87 -4.77 -6.37 -18.51
C PHE A 87 -5.49 -7.68 -18.26
N ILE A 88 -4.88 -8.51 -17.41
CA ILE A 88 -5.44 -9.79 -16.97
C ILE A 88 -6.11 -9.60 -15.62
N GLY A 89 -7.41 -9.90 -15.55
CA GLY A 89 -8.17 -9.89 -14.29
C GLY A 89 -7.56 -10.81 -13.22
N CYS A 90 -7.94 -10.59 -11.97
CA CYS A 90 -7.36 -11.34 -10.85
C CYS A 90 -8.30 -11.48 -9.65
N VAL A 91 -9.60 -11.30 -9.85
CA VAL A 91 -10.59 -11.37 -8.76
C VAL A 91 -10.62 -12.75 -8.07
N GLU A 92 -10.36 -13.81 -8.79
CA GLU A 92 -10.29 -15.18 -8.24
C GLU A 92 -9.14 -15.36 -7.22
N TYR A 93 -8.09 -14.57 -7.31
CA TYR A 93 -7.02 -14.57 -6.30
C TYR A 93 -7.45 -13.83 -5.03
N LEU A 94 -8.22 -12.77 -5.18
CA LEU A 94 -8.81 -12.08 -4.04
C LEU A 94 -9.86 -12.98 -3.33
N ASP A 95 -10.67 -13.73 -4.09
CA ASP A 95 -11.59 -14.74 -3.52
C ASP A 95 -10.83 -15.75 -2.65
N ARG A 96 -9.76 -16.33 -3.18
CA ARG A 96 -8.89 -17.26 -2.41
C ARG A 96 -8.30 -16.60 -1.14
N ALA A 97 -7.89 -15.35 -1.24
CA ALA A 97 -7.39 -14.62 -0.08
C ALA A 97 -8.43 -14.47 1.03
N PHE A 98 -9.68 -14.26 0.67
CA PHE A 98 -10.78 -14.21 1.64
C PHE A 98 -11.04 -15.55 2.30
N GLU A 99 -10.99 -16.66 1.56
CA GLU A 99 -11.10 -18.01 2.11
C GLU A 99 -9.96 -18.32 3.08
N TRP A 100 -8.72 -18.02 2.71
CA TRP A 100 -7.54 -18.19 3.57
C TRP A 100 -7.60 -17.28 4.81
N ALA A 101 -7.98 -16.01 4.64
CA ALA A 101 -8.13 -15.10 5.77
C ALA A 101 -9.17 -15.62 6.78
N GLN A 102 -10.32 -16.08 6.32
CA GLN A 102 -11.34 -16.67 7.19
C GLN A 102 -10.83 -17.91 7.92
N LYS A 103 -10.10 -18.79 7.22
CA LYS A 103 -9.53 -20.01 7.79
C LYS A 103 -8.55 -19.73 8.94
N TYR A 104 -7.75 -18.69 8.81
CA TYR A 104 -6.73 -18.33 9.80
C TYR A 104 -7.13 -17.18 10.73
N GLY A 105 -8.39 -16.76 10.72
CA GLY A 105 -8.91 -15.72 11.61
C GLY A 105 -8.43 -14.29 11.29
N LEU A 106 -7.90 -14.07 10.08
CA LEU A 106 -7.47 -12.76 9.63
C LEU A 106 -8.62 -11.96 9.03
N LYS A 107 -8.51 -10.64 9.09
CA LYS A 107 -9.38 -9.72 8.35
C LYS A 107 -8.70 -9.22 7.08
N VAL A 108 -9.49 -8.86 6.08
CA VAL A 108 -9.03 -8.33 4.79
C VAL A 108 -9.48 -6.88 4.65
N LEU A 109 -8.53 -5.98 4.46
CA LEU A 109 -8.76 -4.63 3.94
C LEU A 109 -8.45 -4.66 2.43
N ILE A 110 -9.47 -4.51 1.60
CA ILE A 110 -9.29 -4.33 0.16
C ILE A 110 -8.82 -2.90 -0.09
N ASP A 111 -7.72 -2.72 -0.82
CA ASP A 111 -7.22 -1.42 -1.19
C ASP A 111 -7.22 -1.24 -2.70
N LEU A 112 -8.04 -0.30 -3.21
CA LEU A 112 -7.95 0.06 -4.62
C LEU A 112 -6.66 0.84 -4.87
N HIS A 113 -5.65 0.14 -5.36
CA HIS A 113 -4.28 0.63 -5.38
C HIS A 113 -3.94 1.43 -6.63
N THR A 114 -4.57 1.13 -7.76
CA THR A 114 -4.33 1.81 -9.03
C THR A 114 -5.63 2.27 -9.68
N VAL A 115 -5.55 3.32 -10.49
CA VAL A 115 -6.67 3.81 -11.31
C VAL A 115 -6.20 4.16 -12.73
N PRO A 116 -7.09 4.16 -13.74
CA PRO A 116 -6.70 4.47 -15.12
C PRO A 116 -6.08 5.87 -15.24
N GLY A 117 -4.88 5.96 -15.78
CA GLY A 117 -4.13 7.22 -15.90
C GLY A 117 -3.48 7.68 -14.61
N SER A 118 -3.42 6.79 -13.61
CA SER A 118 -2.74 6.92 -12.32
C SER A 118 -3.17 8.14 -11.47
N GLN A 119 -3.14 7.96 -10.16
CA GLN A 119 -3.43 8.98 -9.16
C GLN A 119 -2.18 9.61 -8.55
N ASN A 120 -1.00 9.08 -8.84
CA ASN A 120 0.24 9.55 -8.22
C ASN A 120 1.46 9.60 -9.19
N GLY A 121 1.44 8.87 -10.30
CA GLY A 121 2.57 8.80 -11.24
C GLY A 121 3.75 7.98 -10.76
N TYR A 122 3.57 7.17 -9.69
CA TYR A 122 4.54 6.16 -9.27
C TYR A 122 4.30 4.84 -10.02
N ASP A 123 5.25 3.92 -9.93
CA ASP A 123 5.10 2.55 -10.44
C ASP A 123 3.97 1.80 -9.71
N ASN A 124 3.81 2.00 -8.40
CA ASN A 124 2.69 1.47 -7.62
C ASN A 124 1.32 2.01 -8.07
N GLY A 125 1.25 3.15 -8.74
CA GLY A 125 0.04 3.66 -9.41
C GLY A 125 -0.20 3.02 -10.78
N GLY A 126 0.66 2.09 -11.20
CA GLY A 126 0.56 1.29 -12.42
C GLY A 126 1.07 1.98 -13.68
N LEU A 127 1.29 3.31 -13.69
CA LEU A 127 1.76 4.08 -14.85
C LEU A 127 2.70 5.20 -14.42
N THR A 128 3.99 4.95 -14.57
CA THR A 128 5.07 5.84 -14.12
C THR A 128 5.08 7.17 -14.89
N GLY A 129 5.14 8.27 -14.15
CA GLY A 129 5.25 9.63 -14.71
C GLY A 129 3.95 10.23 -15.24
N VAL A 130 2.85 9.47 -15.24
CA VAL A 130 1.51 9.94 -15.63
C VAL A 130 0.63 10.09 -14.40
N CYS A 131 -0.05 11.23 -14.25
CA CYS A 131 -1.02 11.45 -13.17
C CYS A 131 -2.17 12.31 -13.71
N LYS A 132 -3.17 11.66 -14.31
CA LYS A 132 -4.26 12.30 -15.06
C LYS A 132 -5.65 11.81 -14.69
N TRP A 133 -5.76 10.76 -13.87
CA TRP A 133 -7.05 10.15 -13.53
C TRP A 133 -8.11 11.18 -13.10
N CYS A 134 -7.78 12.07 -12.18
CA CYS A 134 -8.72 13.05 -11.65
C CYS A 134 -9.25 14.07 -12.68
N LYS A 135 -8.66 14.09 -13.87
CA LYS A 135 -9.05 14.96 -15.00
C LYS A 135 -9.99 14.28 -15.99
N ASN A 136 -10.20 12.96 -15.84
CA ASN A 136 -11.04 12.17 -16.75
C ASN A 136 -12.29 11.67 -16.01
N ARG A 137 -13.42 12.38 -16.19
CA ARG A 137 -14.68 12.03 -15.53
C ARG A 137 -15.17 10.62 -15.82
N LYS A 138 -14.93 10.10 -17.04
CA LYS A 138 -15.34 8.74 -17.40
C LYS A 138 -14.56 7.70 -16.59
N GLU A 139 -13.25 7.92 -16.44
CA GLU A 139 -12.42 7.02 -15.63
C GLU A 139 -12.70 7.12 -14.13
N VAL A 140 -13.09 8.30 -13.64
CA VAL A 140 -13.56 8.46 -12.26
C VAL A 140 -14.84 7.66 -12.02
N GLN A 141 -15.82 7.71 -12.93
CA GLN A 141 -17.04 6.92 -12.83
C GLN A 141 -16.77 5.41 -12.95
N PHE A 142 -15.86 5.01 -13.83
CA PHE A 142 -15.43 3.62 -13.91
C PHE A 142 -14.84 3.11 -12.59
N VAL A 143 -14.00 3.91 -11.94
CA VAL A 143 -13.42 3.58 -10.62
C VAL A 143 -14.50 3.41 -9.56
N LEU A 144 -15.52 4.27 -9.54
CA LEU A 144 -16.67 4.11 -8.64
C LEU A 144 -17.43 2.79 -8.91
N THR A 145 -17.56 2.38 -10.18
CA THR A 145 -18.16 1.09 -10.54
C THR A 145 -17.31 -0.08 -10.05
N VAL A 146 -15.97 0.01 -10.12
CA VAL A 146 -15.07 -1.03 -9.57
C VAL A 146 -15.26 -1.15 -8.07
N LEU A 147 -15.30 -0.03 -7.35
CA LEU A 147 -15.54 -0.01 -5.90
C LEU A 147 -16.91 -0.61 -5.54
N GLU A 148 -17.95 -0.28 -6.29
CA GLU A 148 -19.31 -0.83 -6.10
C GLU A 148 -19.33 -2.35 -6.25
N ARG A 149 -18.72 -2.87 -7.32
CA ARG A 149 -18.61 -4.32 -7.57
C ARG A 149 -17.80 -5.06 -6.49
N LEU A 150 -16.72 -4.46 -5.99
CA LEU A 150 -15.97 -5.02 -4.86
C LEU A 150 -16.83 -5.07 -3.59
N ALA A 151 -17.54 -3.98 -3.28
CA ALA A 151 -18.43 -3.95 -2.13
C ALA A 151 -19.56 -4.98 -2.25
N GLU A 152 -20.23 -5.04 -3.40
CA GLU A 152 -21.30 -6.01 -3.65
C GLU A 152 -20.81 -7.45 -3.45
N ARG A 153 -19.60 -7.78 -3.99
CA ARG A 153 -19.04 -9.14 -3.91
C ARG A 153 -18.68 -9.57 -2.50
N TYR A 154 -18.09 -8.68 -1.71
CA TYR A 154 -17.49 -9.05 -0.42
C TYR A 154 -18.25 -8.55 0.80
N ALA A 155 -19.31 -7.73 0.66
CA ALA A 155 -20.03 -7.11 1.78
C ALA A 155 -20.43 -8.10 2.89
N LYS A 156 -20.87 -9.30 2.51
CA LYS A 156 -21.35 -10.34 3.44
C LYS A 156 -20.24 -11.27 3.94
N HIS A 157 -19.01 -11.14 3.42
CA HIS A 157 -17.94 -12.05 3.78
C HIS A 157 -17.43 -11.76 5.21
N PRO A 158 -17.34 -12.78 6.10
CA PRO A 158 -16.99 -12.56 7.51
C PRO A 158 -15.58 -12.02 7.69
N ALA A 159 -14.65 -12.32 6.78
CA ALA A 159 -13.28 -11.82 6.83
C ALA A 159 -13.16 -10.37 6.32
N LEU A 160 -14.18 -9.77 5.71
CA LEU A 160 -14.07 -8.37 5.28
C LEU A 160 -13.93 -7.44 6.48
N PHE A 161 -12.82 -6.71 6.55
CA PHE A 161 -12.66 -5.57 7.45
C PHE A 161 -13.30 -4.33 6.85
N GLY A 162 -12.95 -4.02 5.61
CA GLY A 162 -13.43 -2.85 4.91
C GLY A 162 -12.80 -2.68 3.53
N ILE A 163 -13.07 -1.52 2.92
CA ILE A 163 -12.51 -1.14 1.61
C ILE A 163 -11.84 0.22 1.74
N GLU A 164 -10.60 0.28 1.29
CA GLU A 164 -9.88 1.52 1.08
C GLU A 164 -10.13 2.03 -0.34
N VAL A 165 -10.62 3.28 -0.41
CA VAL A 165 -11.19 3.86 -1.62
C VAL A 165 -10.14 4.12 -2.70
N LEU A 166 -8.93 4.54 -2.30
CA LEU A 166 -7.85 4.84 -3.23
C LEU A 166 -6.51 4.99 -2.51
N ASN A 167 -5.52 4.22 -2.93
CA ASN A 167 -4.13 4.35 -2.47
C ASN A 167 -3.49 5.65 -2.97
N GLU A 168 -2.82 6.37 -2.09
CA GLU A 168 -1.86 7.47 -2.37
C GLU A 168 -2.26 8.51 -3.44
N PRO A 169 -3.43 9.14 -3.39
CA PRO A 169 -3.73 10.26 -4.29
C PRO A 169 -2.80 11.45 -4.00
N ILE A 170 -1.88 11.71 -4.93
CA ILE A 170 -0.71 12.57 -4.69
C ILE A 170 -1.08 14.04 -4.44
N SER A 171 -0.49 14.65 -3.40
CA SER A 171 -0.63 16.08 -3.12
C SER A 171 0.26 16.94 -4.03
N PHE A 172 -0.02 18.25 -4.11
CA PHE A 172 0.82 19.18 -4.87
C PHE A 172 2.28 19.17 -4.42
N SER A 173 2.53 19.24 -3.11
CA SER A 173 3.88 19.24 -2.56
C SER A 173 4.67 17.99 -2.90
N VAL A 174 4.04 16.82 -2.75
CA VAL A 174 4.68 15.54 -3.06
C VAL A 174 4.88 15.39 -4.57
N TYR A 175 3.89 15.78 -5.39
CA TYR A 175 4.00 15.76 -6.85
C TYR A 175 5.20 16.58 -7.36
N MET A 176 5.41 17.78 -6.80
CA MET A 176 6.52 18.65 -7.20
C MET A 176 7.91 18.14 -6.76
N THR A 177 7.95 17.27 -5.75
CA THR A 177 9.22 16.72 -5.22
C THR A 177 9.45 15.27 -5.65
N ALA A 178 8.44 14.60 -6.21
CA ALA A 178 8.52 13.20 -6.58
C ALA A 178 9.44 12.98 -7.80
N PRO A 179 10.44 12.10 -7.71
CA PRO A 179 11.34 11.83 -8.83
C PRO A 179 10.66 11.21 -10.05
N SER A 180 9.50 10.57 -9.86
CA SER A 180 8.75 9.88 -10.92
C SER A 180 8.05 10.83 -11.90
N THR A 181 7.75 12.08 -11.50
CA THR A 181 7.01 13.01 -12.34
C THR A 181 7.71 13.37 -13.65
N GLY A 182 9.03 13.21 -13.73
CA GLY A 182 9.82 13.42 -14.94
C GLY A 182 10.19 12.14 -15.71
N LYS A 183 9.72 10.97 -15.24
CA LYS A 183 10.14 9.64 -15.74
C LYS A 183 9.16 8.99 -16.71
N ALA A 184 8.14 9.71 -17.17
CA ALA A 184 7.19 9.14 -18.12
C ALA A 184 7.91 8.66 -19.38
N ARG A 185 7.63 7.42 -19.78
CA ARG A 185 8.12 6.82 -21.01
C ARG A 185 7.52 7.53 -22.24
N ASP A 186 6.23 7.77 -22.21
CA ASP A 186 5.50 8.53 -23.22
C ASP A 186 5.21 9.93 -22.67
N LYS A 187 5.90 10.92 -23.24
CA LYS A 187 5.76 12.33 -22.84
C LYS A 187 4.44 12.94 -23.30
N GLU A 188 3.87 12.45 -24.39
CA GLU A 188 2.56 12.90 -24.87
C GLU A 188 1.45 12.36 -23.96
N GLU A 189 1.53 11.09 -23.56
CA GLU A 189 0.63 10.52 -22.56
C GLU A 189 0.75 11.24 -21.21
N ALA A 190 1.94 11.65 -20.84
CA ALA A 190 2.19 12.40 -19.60
C ALA A 190 1.76 13.87 -19.68
N ASN A 191 1.59 14.42 -20.87
CA ASN A 191 1.21 15.83 -21.00
C ASN A 191 -0.10 16.12 -20.29
N GLY A 192 -0.11 17.22 -19.53
CA GLY A 192 -1.24 17.59 -18.68
C GLY A 192 -1.34 16.79 -17.36
N SER A 193 -0.36 15.94 -17.01
CA SER A 193 -0.28 15.33 -15.67
C SER A 193 -0.22 16.40 -14.57
N GLY A 194 -0.64 16.03 -13.35
CA GLY A 194 -0.61 16.91 -12.19
C GLY A 194 -1.09 16.21 -10.94
N HIS A 195 -1.00 16.89 -9.81
CA HIS A 195 -1.46 16.38 -8.52
C HIS A 195 -2.98 16.20 -8.48
N VAL A 196 -3.47 15.44 -7.49
CA VAL A 196 -4.90 15.31 -7.19
C VAL A 196 -5.33 16.45 -6.26
N PRO A 197 -6.14 17.42 -6.75
CA PRO A 197 -6.57 18.57 -5.94
C PRO A 197 -7.42 18.14 -4.74
N MET A 198 -7.23 18.78 -3.57
CA MET A 198 -7.98 18.46 -2.36
C MET A 198 -9.50 18.58 -2.52
N LYS A 199 -9.97 19.58 -3.28
CA LYS A 199 -11.39 19.78 -3.57
C LYS A 199 -11.96 18.59 -4.36
N PHE A 200 -11.23 18.12 -5.37
CA PHE A 200 -11.61 16.94 -6.14
C PHE A 200 -11.63 15.69 -5.25
N LEU A 201 -10.56 15.47 -4.48
CA LEU A 201 -10.43 14.29 -3.63
C LEU A 201 -11.57 14.17 -2.62
N LYS A 202 -11.96 15.27 -1.99
CA LYS A 202 -13.09 15.32 -1.06
C LYS A 202 -14.42 14.97 -1.76
N ALA A 203 -14.67 15.52 -2.94
CA ALA A 203 -15.87 15.21 -3.71
C ALA A 203 -15.92 13.73 -4.14
N PHE A 204 -14.78 13.18 -4.61
CA PHE A 204 -14.67 11.78 -4.95
C PHE A 204 -14.92 10.87 -3.74
N TYR A 205 -14.39 11.21 -2.56
CA TYR A 205 -14.61 10.43 -1.35
C TYR A 205 -16.07 10.46 -0.87
N GLU A 206 -16.79 11.58 -1.07
CA GLU A 206 -18.23 11.65 -0.84
C GLU A 206 -18.99 10.70 -1.78
N GLU A 207 -18.71 10.75 -3.08
CA GLU A 207 -19.32 9.86 -4.08
C GLU A 207 -19.00 8.37 -3.77
N ALA A 208 -17.74 8.05 -3.48
CA ALA A 208 -17.30 6.69 -3.15
C ALA A 208 -17.95 6.15 -1.86
N TYR A 209 -18.07 6.99 -0.82
CA TYR A 209 -18.77 6.62 0.41
C TYR A 209 -20.21 6.20 0.13
N LEU A 210 -20.94 6.99 -0.65
CA LEU A 210 -22.34 6.71 -0.98
C LEU A 210 -22.47 5.41 -1.79
N VAL A 211 -21.58 5.20 -2.75
CA VAL A 211 -21.54 3.98 -3.57
C VAL A 211 -21.28 2.75 -2.71
N LEU A 212 -20.26 2.78 -1.86
CA LEU A 212 -19.89 1.67 -0.99
C LEU A 212 -21.00 1.36 0.04
N ARG A 213 -21.63 2.37 0.63
CA ARG A 213 -22.70 2.18 1.65
C ARG A 213 -23.99 1.62 1.09
N LYS A 214 -24.19 1.54 -0.23
CA LYS A 214 -25.29 0.77 -0.81
C LYS A 214 -25.20 -0.73 -0.48
N HIS A 215 -24.00 -1.24 -0.31
CA HIS A 215 -23.69 -2.68 -0.13
C HIS A 215 -23.10 -2.99 1.24
N LEU A 216 -22.22 -2.11 1.75
CA LEU A 216 -21.55 -2.30 3.03
C LEU A 216 -22.43 -1.85 4.20
N ASN A 217 -22.66 -2.75 5.13
CA ASN A 217 -23.28 -2.40 6.41
C ASN A 217 -22.40 -1.44 7.22
N GLU A 218 -22.96 -0.82 8.23
CA GLU A 218 -22.27 0.15 9.09
C GLU A 218 -21.14 -0.46 9.93
N ASP A 219 -21.11 -1.78 10.10
CA ASP A 219 -20.03 -2.51 10.78
C ASP A 219 -18.74 -2.64 9.93
N ARG A 220 -18.84 -2.41 8.61
CA ARG A 220 -17.69 -2.44 7.71
C ARG A 220 -17.04 -1.06 7.59
N VAL A 221 -15.72 -1.02 7.68
CA VAL A 221 -14.97 0.23 7.63
C VAL A 221 -14.80 0.69 6.19
N ILE A 222 -14.94 2.01 5.94
CA ILE A 222 -14.48 2.62 4.70
C ILE A 222 -13.22 3.41 5.03
N VAL A 223 -12.12 3.07 4.38
CA VAL A 223 -10.82 3.70 4.61
C VAL A 223 -10.54 4.71 3.51
N PHE A 224 -10.00 5.86 3.88
CA PHE A 224 -9.64 6.95 2.98
C PHE A 224 -8.19 7.33 3.21
N HIS A 225 -7.36 7.22 2.19
CA HIS A 225 -5.98 7.71 2.27
C HIS A 225 -5.95 9.23 2.40
N ASP A 226 -5.08 9.76 3.26
CA ASP A 226 -5.00 11.20 3.57
C ASP A 226 -4.49 12.07 2.40
N GLY A 227 -3.99 11.45 1.34
CA GLY A 227 -3.38 12.12 0.19
C GLY A 227 -2.16 12.93 0.58
N PHE A 228 -1.38 12.46 1.55
CA PHE A 228 -0.23 13.15 2.15
C PHE A 228 -0.58 14.53 2.74
N ARG A 229 -1.80 14.65 3.31
CA ARG A 229 -2.37 15.91 3.82
C ARG A 229 -3.18 15.68 5.10
N LEU A 230 -2.67 14.86 6.02
CA LEU A 230 -3.36 14.39 7.22
C LEU A 230 -4.08 15.53 7.99
N GLY A 231 -3.46 16.70 8.10
CA GLY A 231 -4.05 17.85 8.77
C GLY A 231 -5.22 18.54 8.06
N ARG A 232 -5.57 18.12 6.82
CA ARG A 232 -6.63 18.75 6.01
C ARG A 232 -8.01 18.06 6.15
N TRP A 233 -8.11 16.98 6.93
CA TRP A 233 -9.32 16.18 7.04
C TRP A 233 -10.18 16.52 8.25
N LYS A 234 -9.61 17.12 9.31
CA LYS A 234 -10.33 17.58 10.51
C LYS A 234 -11.71 16.90 10.68
N ASP A 235 -12.75 17.71 10.67
CA ASP A 235 -14.15 17.36 10.86
C ASP A 235 -14.91 17.03 9.56
N PHE A 236 -14.16 16.78 8.47
CA PHE A 236 -14.77 16.55 7.15
C PHE A 236 -15.79 15.41 7.15
N PHE A 237 -15.41 14.26 7.68
CA PHE A 237 -16.27 13.06 7.67
C PHE A 237 -17.49 13.24 8.57
N GLN A 238 -17.34 13.84 9.76
CA GLN A 238 -18.44 14.12 10.66
C GLN A 238 -19.44 15.12 10.05
N LYS A 239 -18.93 16.20 9.45
CA LYS A 239 -19.78 17.20 8.77
C LYS A 239 -20.56 16.62 7.60
N LYS A 240 -20.08 15.55 7.00
CA LYS A 240 -20.74 14.82 5.92
C LYS A 240 -21.61 13.66 6.41
N GLY A 241 -21.69 13.43 7.73
CA GLY A 241 -22.46 12.34 8.31
C GLY A 241 -21.93 10.94 7.98
N MET A 242 -20.64 10.83 7.62
CA MET A 242 -20.03 9.55 7.28
C MET A 242 -19.74 8.74 8.54
N GLN A 243 -20.31 7.54 8.60
CA GLN A 243 -20.17 6.62 9.73
C GLN A 243 -19.13 5.55 9.46
N ASN A 244 -18.46 5.07 10.52
CA ASN A 244 -17.46 4.01 10.51
C ASN A 244 -16.42 4.18 9.39
N VAL A 245 -15.77 5.33 9.40
CA VAL A 245 -14.70 5.70 8.47
C VAL A 245 -13.37 5.79 9.20
N MET A 246 -12.28 5.55 8.48
CA MET A 246 -10.92 5.63 8.98
C MET A 246 -10.05 6.38 7.96
N LEU A 247 -9.11 7.18 8.45
CA LEU A 247 -8.05 7.75 7.61
C LEU A 247 -6.86 6.81 7.58
N ASP A 248 -6.31 6.60 6.40
CA ASP A 248 -5.02 5.99 6.20
C ASP A 248 -3.95 7.05 5.95
N THR A 249 -2.75 6.82 6.48
CA THR A 249 -1.56 7.64 6.23
C THR A 249 -0.32 6.77 6.13
N HIS A 250 0.56 7.08 5.19
CA HIS A 250 1.81 6.36 4.95
C HIS A 250 2.99 7.13 5.51
N ILE A 251 3.76 6.50 6.40
CA ILE A 251 4.85 7.18 7.11
C ILE A 251 6.11 6.31 7.07
N TYR A 252 7.11 6.76 6.33
CA TYR A 252 8.37 6.06 6.16
C TYR A 252 9.55 6.86 6.69
N ILE A 253 10.37 6.27 7.56
CA ILE A 253 11.67 6.85 7.96
C ILE A 253 12.56 6.98 6.73
N PHE A 254 12.58 5.98 5.86
CA PHE A 254 13.37 5.98 4.63
C PHE A 254 13.05 7.18 3.72
N ALA A 255 11.79 7.58 3.61
CA ALA A 255 11.38 8.75 2.84
C ALA A 255 11.90 10.04 3.48
N MET A 256 11.81 10.17 4.81
CA MET A 256 12.37 11.31 5.55
C MET A 256 13.88 11.44 5.32
N GLU A 257 14.62 10.34 5.31
CA GLU A 257 16.08 10.31 5.08
C GLU A 257 16.49 10.82 3.67
N SER A 258 15.55 10.89 2.73
CA SER A 258 15.79 11.48 1.41
C SER A 258 15.86 13.02 1.46
N PHE A 259 15.24 13.61 2.46
CA PHE A 259 15.24 15.07 2.69
C PHE A 259 16.20 15.50 3.81
N VAL A 260 16.42 14.62 4.79
CA VAL A 260 17.28 14.89 5.95
C VAL A 260 18.42 13.86 5.97
N PRO A 261 19.62 14.19 5.48
CA PRO A 261 20.72 13.24 5.32
C PRO A 261 21.46 12.93 6.63
N ILE A 262 20.83 13.14 7.78
CA ILE A 262 21.38 12.87 9.10
C ILE A 262 20.76 11.58 9.66
N HIS A 263 21.50 10.49 9.64
CA HIS A 263 21.04 9.16 10.06
C HIS A 263 21.32 8.89 11.56
N ALA A 264 20.90 9.82 12.42
CA ALA A 264 21.11 9.74 13.86
C ALA A 264 19.80 9.44 14.61
N LYS A 265 19.88 8.65 15.70
CA LYS A 265 18.70 8.23 16.48
C LYS A 265 17.86 9.40 16.99
N TRP A 266 18.49 10.52 17.35
CA TRP A 266 17.77 11.72 17.79
C TRP A 266 16.94 12.38 16.67
N VAL A 267 17.40 12.34 15.41
CA VAL A 267 16.61 12.82 14.25
C VAL A 267 15.38 11.97 14.06
N TYR A 268 15.53 10.65 14.11
CA TYR A 268 14.40 9.73 14.02
C TYR A 268 13.39 9.96 15.16
N ARG A 269 13.86 10.17 16.39
CA ARG A 269 12.99 10.51 17.54
C ARG A 269 12.20 11.80 17.31
N LEU A 270 12.84 12.87 16.79
CA LEU A 270 12.15 14.12 16.47
C LEU A 270 11.09 13.92 15.38
N TYR A 271 11.44 13.18 14.33
CA TYR A 271 10.49 12.85 13.27
C TYR A 271 9.29 12.04 13.80
N MET A 272 9.54 11.05 14.63
CA MET A 272 8.48 10.25 15.26
C MET A 272 7.64 11.06 16.25
N ALA A 273 8.23 11.97 17.02
CA ALA A 273 7.49 12.87 17.89
C ALA A 273 6.56 13.82 17.11
N PHE A 274 7.03 14.34 15.99
CA PHE A 274 6.19 15.12 15.07
C PHE A 274 5.00 14.29 14.53
N ASN A 275 5.26 13.07 14.07
CA ASN A 275 4.19 12.18 13.59
C ASN A 275 3.21 11.83 14.71
N ALA A 276 3.68 11.54 15.92
CA ALA A 276 2.82 11.29 17.08
C ALA A 276 1.87 12.48 17.37
N TRP A 277 2.39 13.71 17.25
CA TRP A 277 1.58 14.91 17.40
C TRP A 277 0.52 15.04 16.30
N MET A 278 0.91 14.79 15.03
CA MET A 278 -0.02 14.82 13.88
C MET A 278 -1.12 13.77 14.02
N LEU A 279 -0.77 12.53 14.36
CA LEU A 279 -1.70 11.42 14.56
C LEU A 279 -2.67 11.72 15.71
N LYS A 280 -2.18 12.20 16.85
CA LYS A 280 -3.02 12.61 17.98
C LYS A 280 -4.01 13.71 17.59
N ARG A 281 -3.57 14.68 16.76
CA ARG A 281 -4.43 15.77 16.30
C ARG A 281 -5.51 15.28 15.33
N ALA A 282 -5.16 14.43 14.37
CA ALA A 282 -6.11 13.86 13.39
C ALA A 282 -7.07 12.88 14.06
N GLY A 283 -6.57 12.02 14.93
CA GLY A 283 -7.35 11.01 15.67
C GLY A 283 -8.44 11.55 16.59
N ARG A 284 -8.44 12.86 16.90
CA ARG A 284 -9.55 13.52 17.61
C ARG A 284 -10.85 13.58 16.78
N TYR A 285 -10.73 13.48 15.48
CA TYR A 285 -11.85 13.62 14.55
C TYR A 285 -12.19 12.31 13.86
N THR A 286 -11.19 11.54 13.48
CA THR A 286 -11.37 10.29 12.72
C THR A 286 -10.26 9.32 13.13
N PRO A 287 -10.57 8.04 13.40
CA PRO A 287 -9.52 7.04 13.63
C PRO A 287 -8.50 7.05 12.48
N VAL A 288 -7.22 6.96 12.83
CA VAL A 288 -6.11 6.95 11.84
C VAL A 288 -5.39 5.62 11.94
N VAL A 289 -5.19 4.96 10.81
CA VAL A 289 -4.30 3.80 10.65
C VAL A 289 -3.03 4.23 9.91
N ILE A 290 -1.92 3.62 10.23
CA ILE A 290 -0.70 3.72 9.42
C ILE A 290 -0.73 2.55 8.44
N GLY A 291 -1.27 2.79 7.22
CA GLY A 291 -1.49 1.74 6.23
C GLY A 291 -0.21 1.25 5.56
N GLU A 292 0.84 2.08 5.59
CA GLU A 292 2.14 1.66 5.11
C GLU A 292 3.27 2.26 5.94
N TRP A 293 4.20 1.41 6.35
CA TRP A 293 5.46 1.74 7.00
C TRP A 293 6.42 0.55 6.95
N CYS A 294 7.72 0.76 7.20
CA CYS A 294 8.69 -0.33 7.31
C CYS A 294 9.87 0.05 8.21
N ILE A 295 10.74 -0.92 8.48
CA ILE A 295 11.98 -0.70 9.26
C ILE A 295 13.19 -0.35 8.37
N ALA A 296 13.02 -0.23 7.07
CA ALA A 296 14.10 0.17 6.17
C ALA A 296 14.63 1.56 6.52
N ASN A 297 15.95 1.66 6.65
CA ASN A 297 16.63 2.91 6.95
C ASN A 297 18.11 2.86 6.50
N LYS A 298 18.68 4.01 6.19
CA LYS A 298 20.06 4.12 5.66
C LYS A 298 21.13 3.77 6.68
N LYS A 299 20.84 3.91 7.98
CA LYS A 299 21.79 3.55 9.04
C LYS A 299 22.07 2.06 9.04
N VAL A 300 21.04 1.22 9.03
CA VAL A 300 21.18 -0.23 9.06
C VAL A 300 21.64 -0.81 7.72
N GLN A 301 21.30 -0.17 6.60
CA GLN A 301 21.76 -0.60 5.27
C GLN A 301 23.29 -0.75 5.16
N LYS A 302 24.05 0.01 5.94
CA LYS A 302 25.52 -0.04 5.93
C LYS A 302 26.09 -1.30 6.57
N ILE A 303 25.33 -1.95 7.44
CA ILE A 303 25.80 -3.09 8.25
C ILE A 303 25.08 -4.41 7.95
N VAL A 304 23.91 -4.36 7.35
CA VAL A 304 22.98 -5.50 7.22
C VAL A 304 23.56 -6.70 6.43
N ALA A 305 24.53 -6.48 5.58
CA ALA A 305 25.16 -7.55 4.78
C ALA A 305 26.49 -8.06 5.38
N ASP A 306 26.92 -7.54 6.51
CA ASP A 306 28.14 -8.00 7.18
C ASP A 306 27.78 -9.11 8.18
N PRO A 307 28.15 -10.38 7.92
CA PRO A 307 27.85 -11.49 8.84
C PRO A 307 28.45 -11.30 10.24
N ALA A 308 29.58 -10.60 10.36
CA ALA A 308 30.22 -10.31 11.65
C ALA A 308 29.41 -9.32 12.50
N LYS A 309 28.51 -8.56 11.87
CA LYS A 309 27.67 -7.55 12.52
C LYS A 309 26.21 -7.97 12.69
N LYS A 310 25.93 -9.27 12.66
CA LYS A 310 24.55 -9.79 12.73
C LYS A 310 23.77 -9.29 13.95
N GLU A 311 24.40 -9.29 15.13
CA GLU A 311 23.78 -8.84 16.36
C GLU A 311 23.63 -7.30 16.39
N GLU A 312 24.63 -6.55 15.93
CA GLU A 312 24.55 -5.09 15.77
C GLU A 312 23.40 -4.71 14.84
N CYS A 313 23.28 -5.43 13.72
CA CYS A 313 22.21 -5.25 12.74
C CYS A 313 20.84 -5.53 13.36
N ARG A 314 20.69 -6.66 14.09
CA ARG A 314 19.43 -7.01 14.76
C ARG A 314 19.02 -5.93 15.76
N ASN A 315 19.91 -5.50 16.63
CA ASN A 315 19.63 -4.49 17.64
C ASN A 315 19.28 -3.13 17.00
N ALA A 316 19.95 -2.76 15.91
CA ALA A 316 19.67 -1.52 15.21
C ALA A 316 18.30 -1.54 14.49
N PHE A 317 17.86 -2.68 13.96
CA PHE A 317 16.50 -2.83 13.42
C PHE A 317 15.43 -2.81 14.50
N LEU A 318 15.65 -3.53 15.63
CA LEU A 318 14.75 -3.50 16.78
C LEU A 318 14.58 -2.06 17.31
N ASP A 319 15.68 -1.33 17.50
CA ASP A 319 15.62 0.08 17.91
C ASP A 319 14.73 0.95 17.00
N ILE A 320 14.78 0.71 15.69
CA ILE A 320 13.97 1.46 14.70
C ILE A 320 12.53 0.97 14.69
N ALA A 321 12.30 -0.33 14.86
CA ALA A 321 10.96 -0.90 14.95
C ALA A 321 10.24 -0.38 16.21
N ASP A 322 10.87 -0.49 17.37
CA ASP A 322 10.33 -0.06 18.67
C ASP A 322 9.97 1.43 18.67
N LEU A 323 10.88 2.25 18.12
CA LEU A 323 10.65 3.70 18.01
C LEU A 323 9.40 4.03 17.19
N GLN A 324 9.13 3.29 16.12
CA GLN A 324 7.96 3.45 15.28
C GLN A 324 6.71 2.87 15.96
N LEU A 325 6.79 1.65 16.46
CA LEU A 325 5.68 0.95 17.13
C LEU A 325 5.18 1.71 18.36
N GLU A 326 6.07 2.37 19.13
CA GLU A 326 5.67 3.24 20.24
C GLU A 326 4.68 4.34 19.80
N VAL A 327 4.88 4.86 18.59
CA VAL A 327 4.02 5.91 18.01
C VAL A 327 2.78 5.29 17.35
N TRP A 328 2.94 4.23 16.54
CA TRP A 328 1.82 3.55 15.87
C TRP A 328 0.84 2.95 16.87
N ASN A 329 1.34 2.53 18.02
CA ASN A 329 0.51 2.04 19.11
C ASN A 329 -0.44 3.10 19.73
N LYS A 330 -0.31 4.38 19.38
CA LYS A 330 -1.23 5.47 19.78
C LYS A 330 -2.31 5.75 18.73
N ALA A 331 -2.21 5.15 17.54
CA ALA A 331 -3.19 5.21 16.45
C ALA A 331 -4.18 4.03 16.51
N ALA A 332 -5.10 3.91 15.55
CA ALA A 332 -6.01 2.77 15.43
C ALA A 332 -5.28 1.46 15.09
N GLY A 333 -4.09 1.55 14.54
CA GLY A 333 -3.22 0.43 14.25
C GLY A 333 -2.20 0.75 13.18
N GLN A 334 -1.55 -0.30 12.71
CA GLN A 334 -0.48 -0.21 11.71
C GLN A 334 -0.48 -1.43 10.78
N ILE A 335 -0.03 -1.25 9.54
CA ILE A 335 0.03 -2.26 8.50
C ILE A 335 1.39 -2.14 7.81
N TYR A 336 2.23 -3.15 7.97
CA TYR A 336 3.62 -3.12 7.46
C TYR A 336 3.66 -3.21 5.94
N TRP A 337 4.50 -2.42 5.28
CA TRP A 337 4.83 -2.56 3.87
C TRP A 337 6.23 -3.11 3.69
N ASN A 338 6.39 -4.31 3.20
CA ASN A 338 5.49 -5.28 2.63
C ASN A 338 5.70 -6.64 3.31
N TYR A 339 4.76 -7.57 3.17
CA TYR A 339 4.88 -8.90 3.75
C TYR A 339 6.12 -9.63 3.26
N GLN A 340 6.36 -9.65 1.96
CA GLN A 340 7.55 -10.29 1.38
C GLN A 340 7.94 -9.63 0.05
N LEU A 341 9.23 -9.68 -0.28
CA LEU A 341 9.75 -9.27 -1.58
C LEU A 341 10.13 -10.49 -2.43
N PHE A 342 10.74 -11.51 -1.82
CA PHE A 342 11.12 -12.76 -2.47
C PHE A 342 10.65 -13.96 -1.65
N ARG A 343 10.39 -15.07 -2.34
CA ARG A 343 9.98 -16.32 -1.67
C ARG A 343 11.09 -16.95 -0.84
N ASP A 344 12.34 -16.90 -1.29
CA ASP A 344 13.45 -17.42 -0.50
C ASP A 344 13.88 -16.42 0.57
N ARG A 345 13.27 -16.57 1.74
CA ARG A 345 13.51 -15.75 2.93
C ARG A 345 14.90 -15.95 3.56
N LYS A 346 15.61 -17.03 3.19
CA LYS A 346 16.92 -17.37 3.75
C LYS A 346 18.05 -16.70 3.01
N GLN A 347 17.87 -16.40 1.74
CA GLN A 347 18.89 -15.74 0.93
C GLN A 347 18.96 -14.25 1.25
N PRO A 348 20.15 -13.67 1.50
CA PRO A 348 20.30 -12.24 1.62
C PRO A 348 19.97 -11.55 0.28
N PHE A 349 19.41 -10.36 0.33
CA PHE A 349 19.28 -9.55 -0.88
C PHE A 349 20.64 -8.99 -1.30
N ASP A 350 20.94 -9.01 -2.59
CA ASP A 350 22.08 -8.30 -3.16
C ASP A 350 21.98 -6.79 -2.86
N GLU A 351 20.78 -6.26 -2.94
CA GLU A 351 20.47 -4.87 -2.59
C GLU A 351 20.09 -4.76 -1.12
N LYS A 352 21.04 -4.34 -0.29
CA LYS A 352 20.91 -4.26 1.18
C LYS A 352 19.70 -3.46 1.67
N TRP A 353 19.30 -2.44 0.92
CA TRP A 353 18.16 -1.59 1.29
C TRP A 353 16.82 -2.33 1.28
N LYS A 354 16.70 -3.43 0.54
CA LYS A 354 15.48 -4.23 0.46
C LYS A 354 15.15 -5.01 1.74
N ASN A 355 16.14 -5.33 2.58
CA ASN A 355 15.90 -6.19 3.76
C ASN A 355 14.84 -5.62 4.71
N GLY A 356 14.88 -4.34 5.00
CA GLY A 356 13.90 -3.70 5.89
C GLY A 356 12.50 -3.51 5.27
N TRP A 357 12.30 -3.86 4.02
CA TRP A 357 11.01 -3.86 3.35
C TRP A 357 10.29 -5.21 3.38
N ASP A 358 10.99 -6.29 3.73
CA ASP A 358 10.46 -7.66 3.79
C ASP A 358 10.17 -8.05 5.24
N LEU A 359 8.88 -7.99 5.61
CA LEU A 359 8.43 -8.30 6.97
C LEU A 359 8.69 -9.77 7.32
N SER A 360 8.47 -10.69 6.40
CA SER A 360 8.68 -12.12 6.66
C SER A 360 10.12 -12.41 7.04
N ARG A 361 11.06 -11.76 6.37
CA ARG A 361 12.47 -11.79 6.68
C ARG A 361 12.78 -11.11 8.03
N ALA A 362 12.18 -9.96 8.27
CA ALA A 362 12.37 -9.22 9.51
C ALA A 362 11.93 -10.04 10.74
N LEU A 363 10.80 -10.71 10.65
CA LEU A 363 10.30 -11.63 11.70
C LEU A 363 11.23 -12.82 11.91
N MET A 364 11.67 -13.48 10.83
CA MET A 364 12.57 -14.64 10.92
C MET A 364 13.95 -14.31 11.49
N ASN A 365 14.43 -13.08 11.30
CA ASN A 365 15.72 -12.63 11.85
C ASN A 365 15.57 -11.92 13.21
N GLY A 366 14.35 -11.81 13.77
CA GLY A 366 14.10 -11.12 15.02
C GLY A 366 14.40 -9.62 14.97
N TRP A 367 14.20 -8.98 13.81
CA TRP A 367 14.39 -7.54 13.61
C TRP A 367 13.18 -6.71 14.01
N ILE A 368 12.04 -7.36 14.18
CA ILE A 368 10.77 -6.76 14.64
C ILE A 368 9.99 -7.79 15.44
N GLN A 369 9.21 -7.30 16.41
CA GLN A 369 8.23 -8.07 17.19
C GLN A 369 6.96 -7.21 17.37
N PHE A 370 5.77 -7.84 17.30
CA PHE A 370 4.48 -7.20 17.49
C PHE A 370 3.86 -7.57 18.84
#